data_d18f59b572c3b7f9cbabef058d96d74e
#
_entry.id   d18f59b572c3b7f9cbabef058d96d74e
#
_cell.length_a   1.000
_cell.length_b   1.000
_cell.length_c   1.000
_cell.angle_alpha   90.00
_cell.angle_beta   90.00
_cell.angle_gamma   90.00
#
_symmetry.space_group_name_H-M   'P 1'
#
loop_
_entity.id
_entity.type
_entity.pdbx_description
1 polymer ?
#
loop_
_entity_poly.entity_id
_entity_poly.type
_entity_poly.pdbx_seq_one_letter_code
_entity_poly.pdbx_strand_id
1 'polypeptide(L)'
;MQSQEDSFLSLLASRCINQYGAELHQCCFVFPSQRAGTFFRYELSKRLTQPSFSPQIITVESLTEKLSGLKSAQRTQQVCLLYREIVTLREELGFPLDEKSNPHLPFDHAEKLLSDFNDIDNYLVEPDEIFHNLKALDDLTSLDYISPEQKEAIEIFFGYLSKVNSDKKERLEELFSAMTTEMQLLYHRFRATLESLGLGYSGMLARRAAELDEETFDRNLQKLLSPSVRHIIVAGLYHLSTAEREILKRLKRTNNHYSTSFYWEEVKLANHTTPSDWGFLIGKTMQESKQELGGEWLSTQERGVPKIYIVQIPSDIGRSKLVPTLLQ
;
A
#
# COMPACT_ATOMS: atom_id res chain seq x y z
N MET A 1 -24.57 29.56 15.63
CA MET A 1 -24.33 28.11 15.74
C MET A 1 -24.06 27.61 14.33
N GLN A 2 -22.79 27.45 13.95
CA GLN A 2 -22.46 26.78 12.68
C GLN A 2 -22.91 25.33 12.81
N SER A 3 -23.74 24.86 11.88
CA SER A 3 -24.09 23.44 11.75
C SER A 3 -22.79 22.67 11.62
N GLN A 4 -22.47 21.91 12.63
CA GLN A 4 -21.29 21.05 12.65
C GLN A 4 -21.55 19.94 11.62
N GLU A 5 -21.02 20.12 10.41
CA GLU A 5 -21.14 19.12 9.35
C GLU A 5 -20.55 17.81 9.86
N ASP A 6 -21.34 16.76 9.86
CA ASP A 6 -20.93 15.46 10.33
C ASP A 6 -19.88 14.84 9.38
N SER A 7 -18.62 14.85 9.81
CA SER A 7 -17.56 14.14 9.09
C SER A 7 -17.72 12.62 9.25
N PHE A 8 -17.12 11.84 8.35
CA PHE A 8 -17.10 10.38 8.45
C PHE A 8 -16.69 9.89 9.85
N LEU A 9 -15.61 10.43 10.42
CA LEU A 9 -15.14 10.06 11.76
C LEU A 9 -16.11 10.47 12.86
N SER A 10 -16.84 11.56 12.66
CA SER A 10 -17.90 12.04 13.54
C SER A 10 -19.08 11.05 13.57
N LEU A 11 -19.55 10.63 12.39
CA LEU A 11 -20.61 9.63 12.24
C LEU A 11 -20.18 8.28 12.81
N LEU A 12 -18.96 7.84 12.53
CA LEU A 12 -18.40 6.61 13.07
C LEU A 12 -18.34 6.65 14.60
N ALA A 13 -17.90 7.76 15.20
CA ALA A 13 -17.87 7.93 16.65
C ALA A 13 -19.27 7.83 17.27
N SER A 14 -20.25 8.53 16.69
CA SER A 14 -21.65 8.46 17.13
C SER A 14 -22.20 7.04 17.03
N ARG A 15 -21.96 6.37 15.89
CA ARG A 15 -22.39 4.99 15.66
C ARG A 15 -21.83 4.02 16.70
N CYS A 16 -20.50 4.11 16.95
CA CYS A 16 -19.82 3.23 17.90
C CYS A 16 -20.23 3.51 19.36
N ILE A 17 -20.43 4.77 19.75
CA ILE A 17 -20.94 5.10 21.09
C ILE A 17 -22.35 4.50 21.29
N ASN A 18 -23.23 4.62 20.32
CA ASN A 18 -24.58 4.08 20.40
C ASN A 18 -24.58 2.54 20.45
N GLN A 19 -23.64 1.90 19.77
CA GLN A 19 -23.58 0.43 19.69
C GLN A 19 -22.88 -0.20 20.89
N TYR A 20 -21.77 0.38 21.33
CA TYR A 20 -20.89 -0.23 22.35
C TYR A 20 -20.95 0.49 23.70
N GLY A 21 -21.33 1.76 23.75
CA GLY A 21 -21.49 2.50 24.99
C GLY A 21 -20.28 2.39 25.93
N ALA A 22 -20.49 1.84 27.12
CA ALA A 22 -19.44 1.61 28.13
C ALA A 22 -18.41 0.55 27.69
N GLU A 23 -18.72 -0.29 26.70
CA GLU A 23 -17.85 -1.37 26.19
C GLU A 23 -16.90 -0.90 25.08
N LEU A 24 -16.84 0.40 24.77
CA LEU A 24 -15.91 0.96 23.79
C LEU A 24 -14.45 0.53 24.02
N HIS A 25 -14.04 0.29 25.27
CA HIS A 25 -12.72 -0.20 25.61
C HIS A 25 -12.44 -1.63 25.12
N GLN A 26 -13.46 -2.39 24.74
CA GLN A 26 -13.36 -3.71 24.13
C GLN A 26 -13.21 -3.66 22.61
N CYS A 27 -13.18 -2.45 22.04
CA CYS A 27 -13.00 -2.25 20.62
C CYS A 27 -11.55 -1.97 20.25
N CYS A 28 -11.10 -2.55 19.14
CA CYS A 28 -9.86 -2.18 18.44
C CYS A 28 -10.23 -1.56 17.09
N PHE A 29 -9.87 -0.29 16.90
CA PHE A 29 -10.09 0.40 15.63
C PHE A 29 -8.85 0.32 14.76
N VAL A 30 -9.05 -0.05 13.49
CA VAL A 30 -8.00 -0.12 12.46
C VAL A 30 -8.26 0.97 11.44
N PHE A 31 -7.35 1.93 11.33
CA PHE A 31 -7.42 3.06 10.40
C PHE A 31 -6.29 3.04 9.37
N PRO A 32 -6.44 3.74 8.22
CA PRO A 32 -5.36 3.84 7.23
C PRO A 32 -4.15 4.64 7.73
N SER A 33 -4.33 5.51 8.72
CA SER A 33 -3.24 6.38 9.21
C SER A 33 -3.38 6.74 10.68
N GLN A 34 -2.28 7.10 11.32
CA GLN A 34 -2.22 7.63 12.70
C GLN A 34 -3.08 8.88 12.86
N ARG A 35 -3.11 9.74 11.82
CA ARG A 35 -3.89 10.97 11.82
C ARG A 35 -5.39 10.66 11.94
N ALA A 36 -5.90 9.71 11.16
CA ALA A 36 -7.31 9.30 11.25
C ALA A 36 -7.66 8.82 12.67
N GLY A 37 -6.80 8.01 13.29
CA GLY A 37 -6.97 7.56 14.67
C GLY A 37 -6.98 8.70 15.69
N THR A 38 -6.12 9.72 15.51
CA THR A 38 -6.09 10.90 16.39
C THR A 38 -7.37 11.73 16.28
N PHE A 39 -7.83 11.99 15.05
CA PHE A 39 -9.10 12.72 14.85
C PHE A 39 -10.30 11.91 15.35
N PHE A 40 -10.29 10.60 15.19
CA PHE A 40 -11.35 9.75 15.75
C PHE A 40 -11.42 9.82 17.27
N ARG A 41 -10.25 9.78 17.98
CA ARG A 41 -10.23 10.00 19.44
C ARG A 41 -10.82 11.35 19.85
N TYR A 42 -10.49 12.40 19.10
CA TYR A 42 -11.05 13.73 19.33
C TYR A 42 -12.58 13.75 19.14
N GLU A 43 -13.09 13.12 18.09
CA GLU A 43 -14.52 13.02 17.86
C GLU A 43 -15.25 12.18 18.92
N LEU A 44 -14.62 11.10 19.41
CA LEU A 44 -15.12 10.33 20.55
C LEU A 44 -15.18 11.19 21.81
N SER A 45 -14.10 11.91 22.13
CA SER A 45 -14.02 12.71 23.35
C SER A 45 -15.08 13.81 23.43
N LYS A 46 -15.49 14.37 22.29
CA LYS A 46 -16.55 15.37 22.22
C LYS A 46 -17.96 14.82 22.53
N ARG A 47 -18.16 13.52 22.31
CA ARG A 47 -19.48 12.88 22.36
C ARG A 47 -19.69 12.04 23.61
N LEU A 48 -18.59 11.63 24.25
CA LEU A 48 -18.69 10.89 25.49
C LEU A 48 -19.16 11.81 26.61
N THR A 49 -20.26 11.46 27.24
CA THR A 49 -20.87 12.20 28.36
C THR A 49 -20.34 11.75 29.73
N GLN A 50 -19.69 10.60 29.77
CA GLN A 50 -19.11 10.01 30.98
C GLN A 50 -17.67 9.56 30.72
N PRO A 51 -16.82 9.53 31.73
CA PRO A 51 -15.46 8.96 31.62
C PRO A 51 -15.52 7.51 31.13
N SER A 52 -14.72 7.20 30.11
CA SER A 52 -14.60 5.86 29.55
C SER A 52 -13.12 5.55 29.27
N PHE A 53 -12.75 4.27 29.34
CA PHE A 53 -11.44 3.84 28.87
C PHE A 53 -11.34 3.96 27.37
N SER A 54 -10.19 4.45 26.88
CA SER A 54 -9.95 4.62 25.44
C SER A 54 -9.92 3.25 24.75
N PRO A 55 -10.57 3.10 23.59
CA PRO A 55 -10.39 1.92 22.77
C PRO A 55 -8.95 1.82 22.26
N GLN A 56 -8.54 0.61 21.86
CA GLN A 56 -7.29 0.41 21.14
C GLN A 56 -7.44 1.00 19.72
N ILE A 57 -6.44 1.75 19.27
CA ILE A 57 -6.43 2.30 17.91
C ILE A 57 -5.09 1.99 17.28
N ILE A 58 -5.12 1.33 16.12
CA ILE A 58 -3.95 0.94 15.33
C ILE A 58 -4.12 1.35 13.87
N THR A 59 -3.04 1.32 13.11
CA THR A 59 -3.08 1.51 11.66
C THR A 59 -3.01 0.17 10.94
N VAL A 60 -3.43 0.14 9.65
CA VAL A 60 -3.25 -1.04 8.77
C VAL A 60 -1.77 -1.44 8.72
N GLU A 61 -0.87 -0.46 8.61
CA GLU A 61 0.57 -0.70 8.63
C GLU A 61 1.03 -1.38 9.93
N SER A 62 0.59 -0.88 11.10
CA SER A 62 0.92 -1.48 12.40
C SER A 62 0.32 -2.90 12.55
N LEU A 63 -0.90 -3.12 12.05
CA LEU A 63 -1.52 -4.44 12.01
C LEU A 63 -0.67 -5.40 11.18
N THR A 64 -0.30 -5.01 9.96
CA THR A 64 0.49 -5.80 9.03
C THR A 64 1.88 -6.12 9.58
N GLU A 65 2.58 -5.13 10.14
CA GLU A 65 3.88 -5.31 10.79
C GLU A 65 3.82 -6.35 11.93
N LYS A 66 2.84 -6.21 12.81
CA LYS A 66 2.71 -7.14 13.96
C LYS A 66 2.29 -8.55 13.54
N LEU A 67 1.42 -8.66 12.55
CA LEU A 67 1.04 -9.97 12.01
C LEU A 67 2.24 -10.66 11.33
N SER A 68 3.03 -9.93 10.54
CA SER A 68 4.20 -10.49 9.84
C SER A 68 5.27 -11.05 10.77
N GLY A 69 5.35 -10.55 11.99
CA GLY A 69 6.41 -10.88 12.97
C GLY A 69 7.77 -10.23 12.65
N LEU A 70 7.85 -9.40 11.62
CA LEU A 70 9.02 -8.60 11.27
C LEU A 70 8.78 -7.13 11.63
N LYS A 71 9.85 -6.33 11.69
CA LYS A 71 9.78 -4.89 11.89
C LYS A 71 9.92 -4.15 10.56
N SER A 72 9.21 -3.05 10.41
CA SER A 72 9.38 -2.16 9.26
C SER A 72 10.77 -1.51 9.29
N ALA A 73 11.55 -1.71 8.22
CA ALA A 73 12.84 -1.05 8.03
C ALA A 73 12.63 0.39 7.57
N GLN A 74 13.51 1.31 7.97
CA GLN A 74 13.48 2.68 7.45
C GLN A 74 13.85 2.71 5.96
N ARG A 75 13.22 3.62 5.19
CA ARG A 75 13.46 3.72 3.74
C ARG A 75 14.94 3.78 3.37
N THR A 76 15.72 4.63 4.04
CA THR A 76 17.16 4.75 3.79
C THR A 76 17.88 3.43 4.04
N GLN A 77 17.54 2.71 5.11
CA GLN A 77 18.11 1.40 5.41
C GLN A 77 17.77 0.38 4.32
N GLN A 78 16.53 0.35 3.84
CA GLN A 78 16.10 -0.53 2.75
C GLN A 78 16.94 -0.27 1.48
N VAL A 79 17.06 1.00 1.07
CA VAL A 79 17.83 1.39 -0.13
C VAL A 79 19.31 1.03 0.02
N CYS A 80 19.93 1.30 1.17
CA CYS A 80 21.33 0.97 1.41
C CYS A 80 21.59 -0.54 1.40
N LEU A 81 20.67 -1.33 1.97
CA LEU A 81 20.80 -2.80 1.94
C LEU A 81 20.64 -3.34 0.53
N LEU A 82 19.64 -2.88 -0.21
CA LEU A 82 19.43 -3.29 -1.61
C LEU A 82 20.61 -2.86 -2.50
N TYR A 83 21.11 -1.64 -2.33
CA TYR A 83 22.31 -1.18 -3.02
C TYR A 83 23.49 -2.13 -2.80
N ARG A 84 23.72 -2.52 -1.54
CA ARG A 84 24.81 -3.47 -1.21
C ARG A 84 24.60 -4.82 -1.91
N GLU A 85 23.38 -5.34 -1.94
CA GLU A 85 23.09 -6.59 -2.66
C GLU A 85 23.31 -6.46 -4.16
N ILE A 86 22.97 -5.31 -4.78
CA ILE A 86 23.25 -5.03 -6.20
C ILE A 86 24.75 -5.07 -6.47
N VAL A 87 25.55 -4.38 -5.66
CA VAL A 87 27.01 -4.32 -5.82
C VAL A 87 27.60 -5.73 -5.71
N THR A 88 27.26 -6.43 -4.63
CA THR A 88 27.80 -7.79 -4.37
C THR A 88 27.41 -8.77 -5.49
N LEU A 89 26.16 -8.78 -5.91
CA LEU A 89 25.70 -9.67 -6.97
C LEU A 89 26.41 -9.39 -8.31
N ARG A 90 26.57 -8.14 -8.67
CA ARG A 90 27.27 -7.76 -9.92
C ARG A 90 28.76 -8.11 -9.90
N GLU A 91 29.42 -7.98 -8.76
CA GLU A 91 30.81 -8.47 -8.59
C GLU A 91 30.89 -9.99 -8.79
N GLU A 92 29.98 -10.75 -8.19
CA GLU A 92 29.89 -12.21 -8.33
C GLU A 92 29.60 -12.64 -9.76
N LEU A 93 28.79 -11.90 -10.51
CA LEU A 93 28.47 -12.17 -11.91
C LEU A 93 29.57 -11.70 -12.89
N GLY A 94 30.60 -11.02 -12.41
CA GLY A 94 31.68 -10.50 -13.23
C GLY A 94 31.36 -9.21 -14.00
N PHE A 95 30.32 -8.49 -13.60
CA PHE A 95 29.91 -7.20 -14.16
C PHE A 95 29.94 -6.08 -13.10
N PRO A 96 31.14 -5.74 -12.57
CA PRO A 96 31.26 -4.72 -11.53
C PRO A 96 30.71 -3.38 -12.02
N LEU A 97 30.13 -2.62 -11.09
CA LEU A 97 29.66 -1.27 -11.38
C LEU A 97 30.82 -0.34 -11.69
N ASP A 98 30.73 0.38 -12.80
CA ASP A 98 31.68 1.44 -13.11
C ASP A 98 31.28 2.73 -12.35
N GLU A 99 31.76 2.84 -11.11
CA GLU A 99 31.54 3.99 -10.24
C GLU A 99 32.01 5.33 -10.84
N LYS A 100 32.95 5.29 -11.79
CA LYS A 100 33.52 6.49 -12.43
C LYS A 100 32.55 7.11 -13.45
N SER A 101 31.75 6.27 -14.11
CA SER A 101 30.81 6.74 -15.15
C SER A 101 29.58 7.40 -14.58
N ASN A 102 29.00 6.87 -13.50
CA ASN A 102 27.85 7.45 -12.81
C ASN A 102 27.73 6.93 -11.36
N PRO A 103 28.28 7.63 -10.37
CA PRO A 103 28.31 7.19 -8.98
C PRO A 103 26.92 7.15 -8.31
N HIS A 104 25.91 7.81 -8.89
CA HIS A 104 24.54 7.85 -8.33
C HIS A 104 23.62 6.77 -8.93
N LEU A 105 23.97 6.23 -10.10
CA LEU A 105 23.12 5.27 -10.82
C LEU A 105 22.68 4.08 -9.97
N PRO A 106 23.55 3.46 -9.13
CA PRO A 106 23.14 2.33 -8.32
C PRO A 106 22.10 2.67 -7.23
N PHE A 107 22.14 3.87 -6.67
CA PHE A 107 21.15 4.33 -5.69
C PHE A 107 19.80 4.56 -6.31
N ASP A 108 19.75 5.27 -7.45
CA ASP A 108 18.51 5.53 -8.19
C ASP A 108 17.90 4.20 -8.67
N HIS A 109 18.76 3.25 -9.05
CA HIS A 109 18.33 1.92 -9.45
C HIS A 109 17.75 1.14 -8.27
N ALA A 110 18.42 1.16 -7.12
CA ALA A 110 17.93 0.52 -5.90
C ALA A 110 16.56 1.10 -5.44
N GLU A 111 16.37 2.41 -5.55
CA GLU A 111 15.07 3.03 -5.22
C GLU A 111 13.93 2.55 -6.12
N LYS A 112 14.18 2.45 -7.43
CA LYS A 112 13.19 1.95 -8.40
C LYS A 112 12.88 0.47 -8.14
N LEU A 113 13.91 -0.37 -8.04
CA LEU A 113 13.73 -1.81 -7.75
C LEU A 113 12.99 -2.04 -6.43
N LEU A 114 13.28 -1.25 -5.40
CA LEU A 114 12.57 -1.35 -4.14
C LEU A 114 11.08 -1.03 -4.28
N SER A 115 10.72 -0.08 -5.14
CA SER A 115 9.32 0.19 -5.47
C SER A 115 8.67 -0.98 -6.18
N ASP A 116 9.35 -1.54 -7.19
CA ASP A 116 8.83 -2.67 -7.97
C ASP A 116 8.67 -3.92 -7.10
N PHE A 117 9.64 -4.22 -6.24
CA PHE A 117 9.56 -5.33 -5.28
C PHE A 117 8.42 -5.14 -4.28
N ASN A 118 8.21 -3.90 -3.83
CA ASN A 118 7.10 -3.56 -2.96
C ASN A 118 5.75 -3.79 -3.64
N ASP A 119 5.62 -3.47 -4.92
CA ASP A 119 4.39 -3.69 -5.67
C ASP A 119 4.14 -5.18 -5.95
N ILE A 120 5.17 -5.95 -6.34
CA ILE A 120 5.10 -7.41 -6.49
C ILE A 120 4.51 -8.04 -5.22
N ASP A 121 5.02 -7.64 -4.05
CA ASP A 121 4.58 -8.19 -2.77
C ASP A 121 3.19 -7.70 -2.34
N ASN A 122 2.89 -6.41 -2.51
CA ASN A 122 1.58 -5.86 -2.18
C ASN A 122 0.44 -6.47 -2.99
N TYR A 123 0.72 -6.83 -4.25
CA TYR A 123 -0.29 -7.43 -5.13
C TYR A 123 -0.25 -8.96 -5.14
N LEU A 124 0.59 -9.59 -4.31
CA LEU A 124 0.76 -11.05 -4.19
C LEU A 124 1.06 -11.71 -5.54
N VAL A 125 1.78 -11.02 -6.40
CA VAL A 125 2.18 -11.56 -7.70
C VAL A 125 3.35 -12.54 -7.50
N GLU A 126 3.32 -13.68 -8.22
CA GLU A 126 4.41 -14.65 -8.16
C GLU A 126 5.67 -14.09 -8.83
N PRO A 127 6.74 -13.82 -8.05
CA PRO A 127 7.94 -13.14 -8.57
C PRO A 127 8.59 -13.92 -9.71
N ASP A 128 8.67 -15.23 -9.55
CA ASP A 128 9.34 -16.11 -10.51
C ASP A 128 8.58 -16.16 -11.85
N GLU A 129 7.26 -16.05 -11.84
CA GLU A 129 6.45 -15.96 -13.06
C GLU A 129 6.66 -14.63 -13.78
N ILE A 130 6.69 -13.51 -13.07
CA ILE A 130 6.98 -12.19 -13.68
C ILE A 130 8.36 -12.21 -14.33
N PHE A 131 9.39 -12.61 -13.59
CA PHE A 131 10.75 -12.59 -14.11
C PHE A 131 10.96 -13.63 -15.23
N HIS A 132 10.21 -14.74 -15.23
CA HIS A 132 10.22 -15.71 -16.31
C HIS A 132 9.56 -15.15 -17.56
N ASN A 133 8.36 -14.55 -17.43
CA ASN A 133 7.61 -13.98 -18.53
C ASN A 133 8.36 -12.81 -19.21
N LEU A 134 9.12 -12.04 -18.42
CA LEU A 134 9.98 -11.00 -18.97
C LEU A 134 11.14 -11.57 -19.82
N LYS A 135 11.52 -12.83 -19.66
CA LYS A 135 12.53 -13.49 -20.52
C LYS A 135 11.99 -13.88 -21.88
N ALA A 136 10.71 -14.14 -22.02
CA ALA A 136 10.05 -14.55 -23.26
C ALA A 136 9.56 -13.30 -24.01
N LEU A 137 10.47 -12.53 -24.55
CA LEU A 137 10.17 -11.29 -25.31
C LEU A 137 9.22 -11.49 -26.49
N ASP A 138 9.27 -12.65 -27.14
CA ASP A 138 8.37 -13.00 -28.24
C ASP A 138 6.92 -13.24 -27.77
N ASP A 139 6.72 -13.55 -26.48
CA ASP A 139 5.39 -13.77 -25.89
C ASP A 139 4.72 -12.48 -25.40
N LEU A 140 5.47 -11.37 -25.23
CA LEU A 140 4.92 -10.10 -24.74
C LEU A 140 3.87 -9.51 -25.68
N THR A 141 3.94 -9.79 -26.99
CA THR A 141 2.95 -9.35 -27.97
C THR A 141 1.68 -10.19 -27.95
N SER A 142 1.69 -11.38 -27.35
CA SER A 142 0.56 -12.32 -27.26
C SER A 142 -0.29 -12.19 -26.00
N LEU A 143 0.09 -11.31 -25.06
CA LEU A 143 -0.58 -11.18 -23.78
C LEU A 143 -1.91 -10.42 -23.91
N ASP A 144 -3.01 -11.09 -23.60
CA ASP A 144 -4.38 -10.55 -23.72
C ASP A 144 -4.71 -9.40 -22.74
N TYR A 145 -3.87 -9.19 -21.73
CA TYR A 145 -4.07 -8.13 -20.72
C TYR A 145 -3.35 -6.81 -21.04
N ILE A 146 -2.60 -6.75 -22.14
CA ILE A 146 -1.91 -5.52 -22.56
C ILE A 146 -2.89 -4.69 -23.41
N SER A 147 -3.05 -3.39 -23.07
CA SER A 147 -3.90 -2.51 -23.87
C SER A 147 -3.39 -2.34 -25.29
N PRO A 148 -4.26 -2.00 -26.27
CA PRO A 148 -3.83 -1.75 -27.64
C PRO A 148 -2.72 -0.70 -27.75
N GLU A 149 -2.77 0.35 -26.93
CA GLU A 149 -1.76 1.42 -26.88
C GLU A 149 -0.42 0.91 -26.32
N GLN A 150 -0.47 0.00 -25.35
CA GLN A 150 0.72 -0.64 -24.80
C GLN A 150 1.32 -1.62 -25.81
N LYS A 151 0.49 -2.37 -26.55
CA LYS A 151 0.96 -3.24 -27.65
C LYS A 151 1.66 -2.40 -28.74
N GLU A 152 1.05 -1.30 -29.15
CA GLU A 152 1.63 -0.39 -30.14
C GLU A 152 2.98 0.18 -29.65
N ALA A 153 3.08 0.61 -28.39
CA ALA A 153 4.33 1.10 -27.80
C ALA A 153 5.41 0.01 -27.77
N ILE A 154 5.05 -1.22 -27.44
CA ILE A 154 5.93 -2.39 -27.46
C ILE A 154 6.37 -2.70 -28.88
N GLU A 155 5.45 -2.74 -29.83
CA GLU A 155 5.76 -2.98 -31.26
C GLU A 155 6.66 -1.89 -31.85
N ILE A 156 6.44 -0.61 -31.50
CA ILE A 156 7.30 0.50 -31.89
C ILE A 156 8.71 0.31 -31.31
N PHE A 157 8.82 -0.03 -30.03
CA PHE A 157 10.09 -0.28 -29.36
C PHE A 157 10.85 -1.44 -29.99
N PHE A 158 10.19 -2.58 -30.23
CA PHE A 158 10.77 -3.74 -30.90
C PHE A 158 10.98 -3.51 -32.39
N GLY A 159 10.10 -2.77 -33.07
CA GLY A 159 10.29 -2.37 -34.47
C GLY A 159 11.50 -1.45 -34.66
N TYR A 160 11.84 -0.65 -33.64
CA TYR A 160 13.08 0.14 -33.63
C TYR A 160 14.30 -0.76 -33.40
N LEU A 161 14.20 -1.75 -32.55
CA LEU A 161 15.25 -2.74 -32.28
C LEU A 161 15.48 -3.70 -33.47
N SER A 162 14.43 -4.10 -34.17
CA SER A 162 14.53 -5.01 -35.33
C SER A 162 15.19 -4.36 -36.55
N LYS A 163 15.24 -3.03 -36.65
CA LYS A 163 15.99 -2.28 -37.67
C LYS A 163 17.48 -2.18 -37.37
N VAL A 164 17.89 -2.59 -36.19
CA VAL A 164 19.29 -2.69 -35.75
C VAL A 164 19.79 -4.08 -36.13
N ASN A 165 20.97 -4.19 -36.79
CA ASN A 165 21.60 -5.43 -37.30
C ASN A 165 21.38 -6.64 -36.38
N SER A 166 21.24 -7.85 -36.97
CA SER A 166 21.00 -9.13 -36.27
C SER A 166 21.87 -9.35 -35.03
N ASP A 167 23.17 -9.06 -35.13
CA ASP A 167 24.12 -9.20 -34.00
C ASP A 167 23.79 -8.30 -32.80
N LYS A 168 23.13 -7.16 -33.03
CA LYS A 168 22.70 -6.29 -31.93
C LYS A 168 21.39 -6.77 -31.28
N LYS A 169 20.53 -7.47 -32.04
CA LYS A 169 19.29 -8.05 -31.52
C LYS A 169 19.60 -9.18 -30.55
N GLU A 170 20.44 -10.14 -30.94
CA GLU A 170 20.90 -11.24 -30.08
C GLU A 170 21.56 -10.72 -28.80
N ARG A 171 22.42 -9.72 -28.93
CA ARG A 171 23.10 -9.10 -27.77
C ARG A 171 22.11 -8.37 -26.83
N LEU A 172 21.05 -7.78 -27.35
CA LEU A 172 20.00 -7.14 -26.54
C LEU A 172 19.14 -8.18 -25.82
N GLU A 173 18.81 -9.29 -26.48
CA GLU A 173 18.08 -10.42 -25.86
C GLU A 173 18.92 -11.06 -24.74
N GLU A 174 20.22 -11.25 -24.94
CA GLU A 174 21.14 -11.73 -23.93
C GLU A 174 21.21 -10.76 -22.73
N LEU A 175 21.35 -9.45 -22.97
CA LEU A 175 21.40 -8.43 -21.93
C LEU A 175 20.09 -8.37 -21.14
N PHE A 176 18.95 -8.48 -21.83
CA PHE A 176 17.65 -8.47 -21.20
C PHE A 176 17.43 -9.74 -20.37
N SER A 177 17.79 -10.90 -20.87
CA SER A 177 17.73 -12.16 -20.12
C SER A 177 18.65 -12.14 -18.90
N ALA A 178 19.84 -11.55 -19.02
CA ALA A 178 20.77 -11.37 -17.89
C ALA A 178 20.16 -10.42 -16.84
N MET A 179 19.55 -9.31 -17.26
CA MET A 179 18.92 -8.33 -16.37
C MET A 179 17.74 -8.93 -15.61
N THR A 180 16.87 -9.70 -16.26
CA THR A 180 15.74 -10.34 -15.58
C THR A 180 16.18 -11.40 -14.58
N THR A 181 17.27 -12.13 -14.89
CA THR A 181 17.89 -13.08 -13.96
C THR A 181 18.51 -12.35 -12.76
N GLU A 182 19.19 -11.21 -13.00
CA GLU A 182 19.72 -10.36 -11.94
C GLU A 182 18.59 -9.86 -11.01
N MET A 183 17.48 -9.37 -11.57
CA MET A 183 16.33 -8.89 -10.80
C MET A 183 15.71 -9.99 -9.92
N GLN A 184 15.55 -11.21 -10.45
CA GLN A 184 15.05 -12.36 -9.70
C GLN A 184 15.95 -12.71 -8.53
N LEU A 185 17.27 -12.79 -8.79
CA LEU A 185 18.26 -13.08 -7.74
C LEU A 185 18.29 -11.98 -6.68
N LEU A 186 18.24 -10.71 -7.09
CA LEU A 186 18.21 -9.58 -6.17
C LEU A 186 16.97 -9.59 -5.28
N TYR A 187 15.81 -9.88 -5.84
CA TYR A 187 14.56 -9.97 -5.07
C TYR A 187 14.68 -11.00 -3.94
N HIS A 188 15.11 -12.22 -4.26
CA HIS A 188 15.24 -13.28 -3.25
C HIS A 188 16.35 -13.00 -2.23
N ARG A 189 17.51 -12.53 -2.66
CA ARG A 189 18.64 -12.19 -1.77
C ARG A 189 18.29 -11.04 -0.82
N PHE A 190 17.70 -9.99 -1.35
CA PHE A 190 17.31 -8.83 -0.54
C PHE A 190 16.28 -9.20 0.53
N ARG A 191 15.28 -10.01 0.18
CA ARG A 191 14.31 -10.52 1.15
C ARG A 191 14.99 -11.38 2.22
N ALA A 192 15.85 -12.31 1.84
CA ALA A 192 16.60 -13.15 2.79
C ALA A 192 17.47 -12.30 3.73
N THR A 193 18.13 -11.28 3.22
CA THR A 193 18.94 -10.34 4.02
C THR A 193 18.07 -9.59 5.03
N LEU A 194 16.91 -9.05 4.61
CA LEU A 194 16.00 -8.38 5.51
C LEU A 194 15.43 -9.34 6.58
N GLU A 195 15.00 -10.54 6.19
CA GLU A 195 14.51 -11.56 7.13
C GLU A 195 15.56 -11.94 8.18
N SER A 196 16.81 -12.09 7.78
CA SER A 196 17.92 -12.39 8.70
C SER A 196 18.11 -11.30 9.78
N LEU A 197 17.75 -10.07 9.45
CA LEU A 197 17.79 -8.92 10.35
C LEU A 197 16.49 -8.72 11.13
N GLY A 198 15.47 -9.55 10.90
CA GLY A 198 14.12 -9.38 11.47
C GLY A 198 13.39 -8.15 10.93
N LEU A 199 13.73 -7.71 9.71
CA LEU A 199 13.23 -6.51 9.05
C LEU A 199 12.43 -6.86 7.78
N GLY A 200 11.65 -5.88 7.27
CA GLY A 200 10.99 -5.97 5.98
C GLY A 200 10.59 -4.58 5.46
N TYR A 201 10.36 -4.47 4.16
CA TYR A 201 9.65 -3.33 3.56
C TYR A 201 8.13 -3.59 3.57
N SER A 202 7.32 -2.58 3.35
CA SER A 202 5.86 -2.67 3.59
C SER A 202 5.18 -3.79 2.80
N GLY A 203 5.49 -3.97 1.51
CA GLY A 203 4.93 -5.05 0.70
C GLY A 203 5.35 -6.45 1.21
N MET A 204 6.64 -6.61 1.56
CA MET A 204 7.13 -7.87 2.13
C MET A 204 6.41 -8.22 3.45
N LEU A 205 6.17 -7.23 4.31
CA LEU A 205 5.40 -7.43 5.54
C LEU A 205 3.96 -7.83 5.23
N ALA A 206 3.34 -7.17 4.23
CA ALA A 206 1.98 -7.44 3.81
C ALA A 206 1.82 -8.85 3.22
N ARG A 207 2.70 -9.25 2.28
CA ARG A 207 2.71 -10.60 1.73
C ARG A 207 2.88 -11.65 2.83
N ARG A 208 3.90 -11.47 3.68
CA ARG A 208 4.15 -12.41 4.78
C ARG A 208 2.93 -12.55 5.70
N ALA A 209 2.29 -11.44 6.07
CA ALA A 209 1.10 -11.47 6.91
C ALA A 209 -0.10 -12.15 6.21
N ALA A 210 -0.26 -11.94 4.89
CA ALA A 210 -1.32 -12.56 4.10
C ALA A 210 -1.12 -14.08 3.91
N GLU A 211 0.12 -14.54 3.83
CA GLU A 211 0.49 -15.94 3.57
C GLU A 211 0.73 -16.78 4.85
N LEU A 212 0.57 -16.20 6.05
CA LEU A 212 0.71 -16.94 7.30
C LEU A 212 -0.28 -18.14 7.35
N ASP A 213 0.10 -19.21 8.01
CA ASP A 213 -0.86 -20.22 8.42
C ASP A 213 -1.87 -19.66 9.45
N GLU A 214 -3.03 -20.29 9.58
CA GLU A 214 -4.11 -19.81 10.43
C GLU A 214 -3.70 -19.72 11.91
N GLU A 215 -2.96 -20.71 12.41
CA GLU A 215 -2.52 -20.77 13.82
C GLU A 215 -1.56 -19.62 14.14
N THR A 216 -0.60 -19.37 13.27
CA THR A 216 0.37 -18.26 13.43
C THR A 216 -0.30 -16.91 13.29
N PHE A 217 -1.24 -16.75 12.35
CA PHE A 217 -2.03 -15.54 12.19
C PHE A 217 -2.80 -15.22 13.48
N ASP A 218 -3.56 -16.17 14.00
CA ASP A 218 -4.36 -16.01 15.22
C ASP A 218 -3.49 -15.70 16.43
N ARG A 219 -2.38 -16.40 16.60
CA ARG A 219 -1.42 -16.19 17.67
C ARG A 219 -0.82 -14.77 17.63
N ASN A 220 -0.46 -14.28 16.44
CA ASN A 220 0.11 -12.94 16.28
C ASN A 220 -0.96 -11.86 16.49
N LEU A 221 -2.19 -12.10 16.03
CA LEU A 221 -3.34 -11.23 16.27
C LEU A 221 -3.64 -11.12 17.78
N GLN A 222 -3.68 -12.23 18.50
CA GLN A 222 -3.87 -12.24 19.95
C GLN A 222 -2.79 -11.48 20.71
N LYS A 223 -1.53 -11.55 20.25
CA LYS A 223 -0.42 -10.77 20.85
C LYS A 223 -0.54 -9.27 20.58
N LEU A 224 -1.12 -8.89 19.46
CA LEU A 224 -1.32 -7.50 19.07
C LEU A 224 -2.46 -6.85 19.85
N LEU A 225 -3.55 -7.56 20.04
CA LEU A 225 -4.76 -7.03 20.63
C LEU A 225 -4.69 -7.06 22.18
N SER A 226 -5.19 -6.01 22.80
CA SER A 226 -5.34 -5.98 24.25
C SER A 226 -6.29 -7.11 24.71
N PRO A 227 -6.07 -7.72 25.87
CA PRO A 227 -6.90 -8.85 26.35
C PRO A 227 -8.39 -8.53 26.50
N SER A 228 -8.73 -7.25 26.64
CA SER A 228 -10.11 -6.78 26.72
C SER A 228 -10.82 -6.72 25.37
N VAL A 229 -10.08 -6.70 24.24
CA VAL A 229 -10.67 -6.54 22.92
C VAL A 229 -11.56 -7.73 22.56
N ARG A 230 -12.75 -7.40 22.04
CA ARG A 230 -13.75 -8.34 21.50
C ARG A 230 -14.24 -7.96 20.12
N HIS A 231 -14.07 -6.68 19.75
CA HIS A 231 -14.56 -6.12 18.51
C HIS A 231 -13.41 -5.46 17.75
N ILE A 232 -13.23 -5.84 16.48
CA ILE A 232 -12.30 -5.19 15.56
C ILE A 232 -13.11 -4.34 14.59
N ILE A 233 -12.82 -3.07 14.49
CA ILE A 233 -13.55 -2.11 13.67
C ILE A 233 -12.59 -1.52 12.66
N VAL A 234 -12.76 -1.85 11.38
CA VAL A 234 -11.95 -1.37 10.27
C VAL A 234 -12.69 -0.24 9.58
N ALA A 235 -12.09 0.93 9.45
CA ALA A 235 -12.80 2.10 8.94
C ALA A 235 -11.95 3.06 8.11
N GLY A 236 -12.58 3.69 7.11
CA GLY A 236 -11.99 4.77 6.32
C GLY A 236 -10.93 4.32 5.32
N LEU A 237 -11.02 3.10 4.81
CA LEU A 237 -10.15 2.58 3.77
C LEU A 237 -10.73 2.91 2.38
N TYR A 238 -9.91 3.47 1.50
CA TYR A 238 -10.31 3.84 0.13
C TYR A 238 -9.70 2.92 -0.93
N HIS A 239 -8.50 2.46 -0.68
CA HIS A 239 -7.75 1.58 -1.57
C HIS A 239 -7.07 0.51 -0.72
N LEU A 240 -7.13 -0.73 -1.20
CA LEU A 240 -6.50 -1.89 -0.57
C LEU A 240 -5.66 -2.62 -1.60
N SER A 241 -4.43 -2.93 -1.26
CA SER A 241 -3.63 -3.89 -2.01
C SER A 241 -4.23 -5.29 -1.89
N THR A 242 -3.83 -6.21 -2.77
CA THR A 242 -4.28 -7.62 -2.70
C THR A 242 -3.91 -8.27 -1.36
N ALA A 243 -2.69 -8.00 -0.86
CA ALA A 243 -2.23 -8.52 0.42
C ALA A 243 -3.05 -7.99 1.60
N GLU A 244 -3.31 -6.67 1.65
CA GLU A 244 -4.15 -6.07 2.69
C GLU A 244 -5.57 -6.61 2.66
N ARG A 245 -6.13 -6.78 1.46
CA ARG A 245 -7.48 -7.35 1.28
C ARG A 245 -7.54 -8.78 1.83
N GLU A 246 -6.54 -9.60 1.57
CA GLU A 246 -6.48 -10.96 2.10
C GLU A 246 -6.35 -10.99 3.64
N ILE A 247 -5.52 -10.13 4.21
CA ILE A 247 -5.42 -9.96 5.67
C ILE A 247 -6.79 -9.60 6.28
N LEU A 248 -7.50 -8.65 5.67
CA LEU A 248 -8.82 -8.21 6.16
C LEU A 248 -9.90 -9.29 6.01
N LYS A 249 -9.85 -10.10 4.95
CA LYS A 249 -10.72 -11.29 4.81
C LYS A 249 -10.47 -12.29 5.93
N ARG A 250 -9.21 -12.52 6.27
CA ARG A 250 -8.83 -13.42 7.36
C ARG A 250 -9.30 -12.88 8.70
N LEU A 251 -9.18 -11.57 8.98
CA LEU A 251 -9.77 -10.95 10.18
C LEU A 251 -11.27 -11.17 10.28
N LYS A 252 -11.99 -11.15 9.14
CA LYS A 252 -13.43 -11.42 9.10
C LYS A 252 -13.75 -12.89 9.41
N ARG A 253 -12.86 -13.82 9.05
CA ARG A 253 -13.03 -15.29 9.27
C ARG A 253 -12.61 -15.75 10.66
N THR A 254 -11.83 -14.98 11.39
CA THR A 254 -11.37 -15.30 12.76
C THR A 254 -12.54 -15.35 13.76
N ASN A 255 -13.46 -16.26 13.52
CA ASN A 255 -14.86 -16.23 13.91
C ASN A 255 -15.16 -16.53 15.39
N ASN A 256 -14.20 -16.94 16.20
CA ASN A 256 -14.53 -17.44 17.54
C ASN A 256 -14.10 -16.52 18.70
N HIS A 257 -13.24 -15.53 18.43
CA HIS A 257 -12.69 -14.66 19.48
C HIS A 257 -13.03 -13.19 19.29
N TYR A 258 -13.15 -12.71 18.04
CA TYR A 258 -13.38 -11.31 17.72
C TYR A 258 -14.50 -11.16 16.69
N SER A 259 -15.39 -10.20 16.91
CA SER A 259 -16.31 -9.76 15.85
C SER A 259 -15.64 -8.67 15.03
N THR A 260 -15.64 -8.79 13.70
CA THR A 260 -15.04 -7.79 12.81
C THR A 260 -16.13 -7.04 12.05
N SER A 261 -16.09 -5.71 12.09
CA SER A 261 -17.00 -4.82 11.39
C SER A 261 -16.23 -3.85 10.50
N PHE A 262 -16.81 -3.55 9.33
CA PHE A 262 -16.23 -2.62 8.37
C PHE A 262 -17.15 -1.43 8.18
N TYR A 263 -16.57 -0.20 8.18
CA TYR A 263 -17.27 1.04 7.91
C TYR A 263 -16.60 1.79 6.78
N TRP A 264 -17.40 2.10 5.76
CA TRP A 264 -16.95 2.75 4.54
C TRP A 264 -17.51 4.16 4.48
N GLU A 265 -16.70 5.12 4.05
CA GLU A 265 -17.20 6.45 3.76
C GLU A 265 -17.94 6.42 2.42
N GLU A 266 -19.22 6.83 2.43
CA GLU A 266 -19.95 7.00 1.18
C GLU A 266 -19.48 8.27 0.49
N VAL A 267 -18.63 8.13 -0.51
CA VAL A 267 -18.21 9.23 -1.36
C VAL A 267 -19.28 9.45 -2.42
N LYS A 268 -20.08 10.50 -2.28
CA LYS A 268 -21.04 10.90 -3.31
C LYS A 268 -20.29 11.52 -4.49
N LEU A 269 -19.95 10.70 -5.46
CA LEU A 269 -19.26 11.09 -6.69
C LEU A 269 -20.30 11.50 -7.75
N ALA A 270 -21.10 12.52 -7.45
CA ALA A 270 -22.29 12.88 -8.22
C ALA A 270 -22.06 13.19 -9.71
N ASN A 271 -20.83 13.39 -10.16
CA ASN A 271 -20.54 13.78 -11.54
C ASN A 271 -19.39 13.02 -12.20
N HIS A 272 -18.88 11.95 -11.59
CA HIS A 272 -17.75 11.19 -12.11
C HIS A 272 -18.22 9.91 -12.79
N THR A 273 -18.58 10.00 -14.07
CA THR A 273 -19.15 8.88 -14.84
C THR A 273 -18.17 8.28 -15.84
N THR A 274 -17.01 8.89 -16.04
CA THR A 274 -16.03 8.41 -17.03
C THR A 274 -14.97 7.53 -16.39
N PRO A 275 -14.57 6.41 -17.04
CA PRO A 275 -13.54 5.50 -16.53
C PRO A 275 -12.16 6.17 -16.30
N SER A 276 -11.88 7.27 -16.99
CA SER A 276 -10.64 8.06 -16.83
C SER A 276 -10.63 8.96 -15.59
N ASP A 277 -11.76 9.06 -14.89
CA ASP A 277 -11.88 9.88 -13.70
C ASP A 277 -11.39 9.11 -12.48
N TRP A 278 -10.39 9.64 -11.78
CA TRP A 278 -9.85 9.02 -10.56
C TRP A 278 -10.92 8.81 -9.48
N GLY A 279 -11.91 9.68 -9.39
CA GLY A 279 -13.04 9.53 -8.48
C GLY A 279 -13.91 8.31 -8.80
N PHE A 280 -14.11 8.01 -10.10
CA PHE A 280 -14.78 6.79 -10.54
C PHE A 280 -14.00 5.54 -10.13
N LEU A 281 -12.67 5.54 -10.32
CA LEU A 281 -11.81 4.42 -9.96
C LEU A 281 -11.82 4.15 -8.45
N ILE A 282 -11.72 5.19 -7.61
CA ILE A 282 -11.81 5.05 -6.15
C ILE A 282 -13.17 4.48 -5.76
N GLY A 283 -14.27 5.03 -6.28
CA GLY A 283 -15.61 4.55 -5.98
C GLY A 283 -15.81 3.09 -6.36
N LYS A 284 -15.31 2.67 -7.53
CA LYS A 284 -15.33 1.28 -7.99
C LYS A 284 -14.55 0.36 -7.03
N THR A 285 -13.32 0.72 -6.70
CA THR A 285 -12.47 -0.06 -5.80
C THR A 285 -13.08 -0.21 -4.40
N MET A 286 -13.70 0.84 -3.88
CA MET A 286 -14.42 0.79 -2.60
C MET A 286 -15.65 -0.10 -2.66
N GLN A 287 -16.43 -0.06 -3.76
CA GLN A 287 -17.58 -0.95 -3.97
C GLN A 287 -17.15 -2.42 -4.02
N GLU A 288 -16.10 -2.74 -4.77
CA GLU A 288 -15.52 -4.08 -4.85
C GLU A 288 -15.07 -4.57 -3.47
N SER A 289 -14.34 -3.74 -2.73
CA SER A 289 -13.88 -4.04 -1.38
C SER A 289 -15.05 -4.28 -0.43
N LYS A 290 -16.12 -3.47 -0.51
CA LYS A 290 -17.32 -3.68 0.29
C LYS A 290 -18.09 -4.93 -0.09
N GLN A 291 -18.21 -5.27 -1.37
CA GLN A 291 -18.86 -6.52 -1.80
C GLN A 291 -18.15 -7.73 -1.20
N GLU A 292 -16.85 -7.70 -1.11
CA GLU A 292 -16.03 -8.78 -0.61
C GLU A 292 -15.95 -8.84 0.92
N LEU A 293 -15.69 -7.72 1.57
CA LEU A 293 -15.52 -7.61 3.02
C LEU A 293 -16.83 -7.36 3.78
N GLY A 294 -17.85 -6.86 3.11
CA GLY A 294 -19.12 -6.45 3.74
C GLY A 294 -19.02 -5.09 4.44
N GLY A 295 -19.91 -4.86 5.41
CA GLY A 295 -19.90 -3.66 6.22
C GLY A 295 -20.93 -2.62 5.83
N GLU A 296 -20.91 -1.47 6.52
CA GLU A 296 -21.90 -0.39 6.38
C GLU A 296 -21.29 0.83 5.67
N TRP A 297 -22.09 1.50 4.83
CA TRP A 297 -21.79 2.84 4.36
C TRP A 297 -22.20 3.87 5.43
N LEU A 298 -21.30 4.80 5.73
CA LEU A 298 -21.62 6.00 6.48
C LEU A 298 -21.67 7.17 5.51
N SER A 299 -22.89 7.68 5.28
CA SER A 299 -23.14 8.78 4.35
C SER A 299 -22.89 10.11 5.05
N THR A 300 -21.92 10.87 4.54
CA THR A 300 -21.71 12.26 4.95
C THR A 300 -22.67 13.17 4.17
N GLN A 301 -23.10 14.28 4.78
CA GLN A 301 -23.88 15.29 4.06
C GLN A 301 -23.06 15.85 2.90
N GLU A 302 -23.76 16.25 1.83
CA GLU A 302 -23.09 16.91 0.70
C GLU A 302 -22.36 18.17 1.18
N ARG A 303 -21.06 18.14 1.07
CA ARG A 303 -20.26 19.35 1.27
C ARG A 303 -20.35 20.19 0.01
N GLY A 304 -20.50 21.49 0.16
CA GLY A 304 -20.36 22.40 -0.96
C GLY A 304 -19.01 22.19 -1.67
N VAL A 305 -18.97 22.46 -2.97
CA VAL A 305 -17.73 22.32 -3.75
C VAL A 305 -16.65 23.19 -3.10
N PRO A 306 -15.55 22.62 -2.65
CA PRO A 306 -14.48 23.39 -2.03
C PRO A 306 -13.89 24.36 -3.05
N LYS A 307 -13.60 25.58 -2.63
CA LYS A 307 -12.81 26.52 -3.46
C LYS A 307 -11.35 26.03 -3.44
N ILE A 308 -10.86 25.60 -4.58
CA ILE A 308 -9.49 25.13 -4.74
C ILE A 308 -8.67 26.29 -5.34
N TYR A 309 -7.62 26.69 -4.64
CA TYR A 309 -6.65 27.64 -5.12
C TYR A 309 -5.35 26.91 -5.43
N ILE A 310 -4.94 26.95 -6.70
CA ILE A 310 -3.65 26.41 -7.13
C ILE A 310 -2.69 27.59 -7.26
N VAL A 311 -1.65 27.61 -6.42
CA VAL A 311 -0.64 28.65 -6.43
C VAL A 311 0.70 28.05 -6.83
N GLN A 312 1.22 28.48 -7.97
CA GLN A 312 2.56 28.09 -8.41
C GLN A 312 3.60 28.97 -7.71
N ILE A 313 4.52 28.31 -7.00
CA ILE A 313 5.58 29.00 -6.27
C ILE A 313 6.92 28.48 -6.78
N PRO A 314 7.79 29.37 -7.29
CA PRO A 314 9.03 28.98 -7.97
C PRO A 314 10.15 28.52 -7.03
N SER A 315 9.98 28.59 -5.70
CA SER A 315 11.01 28.20 -4.75
C SER A 315 10.43 27.69 -3.42
N ASP A 316 11.17 26.83 -2.72
CA ASP A 316 10.78 26.31 -1.40
C ASP A 316 10.71 27.39 -0.33
N ILE A 317 11.58 28.42 -0.42
CA ILE A 317 11.54 29.60 0.45
C ILE A 317 10.25 30.39 0.22
N GLY A 318 9.80 30.51 -1.04
CA GLY A 318 8.51 31.10 -1.38
C GLY A 318 7.33 30.36 -0.77
N ARG A 319 7.36 29.02 -0.76
CA ARG A 319 6.33 28.18 -0.12
C ARG A 319 6.20 28.50 1.36
N SER A 320 7.32 28.52 2.07
CA SER A 320 7.36 28.80 3.51
C SER A 320 6.81 30.17 3.86
N LYS A 321 7.02 31.18 3.00
CA LYS A 321 6.49 32.54 3.19
C LYS A 321 5.01 32.68 2.88
N LEU A 322 4.45 31.85 1.99
CA LEU A 322 3.04 31.93 1.61
C LEU A 322 2.12 31.27 2.64
N VAL A 323 2.58 30.22 3.33
CA VAL A 323 1.77 29.47 4.30
C VAL A 323 1.11 30.37 5.36
N PRO A 324 1.80 31.33 6.03
CA PRO A 324 1.16 32.22 6.98
C PRO A 324 0.06 33.09 6.38
N THR A 325 0.20 33.50 5.11
CA THR A 325 -0.80 34.34 4.40
C THR A 325 -2.04 33.54 4.02
N LEU A 326 -1.90 32.23 3.79
CA LEU A 326 -3.02 31.34 3.45
C LEU A 326 -3.80 30.87 4.69
N LEU A 327 -3.20 31.00 5.88
CA LEU A 327 -3.82 30.59 7.15
C LEU A 327 -4.54 31.73 7.88
N GLN A 328 -4.44 32.96 7.37
CA GLN A 328 -5.22 34.13 7.81
C GLN A 328 -6.56 34.20 7.06
#